data_3c0b1e49932d35e3b54b1773d01e167e
#
_entry.id   3c0b1e49932d35e3b54b1773d01e167e
#
_cell.length_a   1.000
_cell.length_b   1.000
_cell.length_c   1.000
_cell.angle_alpha   90.00
_cell.angle_beta   90.00
_cell.angle_gamma   90.00
#
_symmetry.space_group_name_H-M   'P 1'
#
loop_
_entity.id
_entity.type
_entity.pdbx_description
1 polymer ?
#
loop_
_entity_poly.entity_id
_entity_poly.type
_entity_poly.pdbx_seq_one_letter_code
_entity_poly.pdbx_strand_id
1 'polypeptide(L)'
;MDPRAVAALACPVCAGPLSAEPGGLACAGGHRFDRARQGHVTLLPPGHRAPSGDSAEMVADRVGFLEAGHYAGVTRALADAVGEPAGGVLLDLGGGTGHHLAGVLDGLPDAVGVVLDSSPYAARRAARIHPRAVAVVADTWARLPVADGAVDRVLVVFAPRNGPEIARVLRPAGRLVVVTPAADHLVELVDPLRLLRVDPDKAARLAASLEPHLEPVGTATHRELLRLDRVAVATLVGMGPHARHRAKDDVRTALAAFPEPLDVTVSVQIATYRTAS
;
A
#
# COMPACT_ATOMS: atom_id res chain seq x y z
N MET A 1 -4.72 -8.94 -17.62
CA MET A 1 -5.22 -8.80 -16.24
C MET A 1 -5.85 -10.12 -15.82
N ASP A 2 -5.57 -10.61 -14.60
CA ASP A 2 -6.18 -11.85 -14.10
C ASP A 2 -7.70 -11.65 -13.95
N PRO A 3 -8.54 -12.56 -14.49
CA PRO A 3 -10.00 -12.42 -14.44
C PRO A 3 -10.57 -12.35 -13.01
N ARG A 4 -9.96 -13.05 -12.05
CA ARG A 4 -10.40 -13.05 -10.64
C ARG A 4 -10.18 -11.67 -9.98
N ALA A 5 -9.03 -11.03 -10.27
CA ALA A 5 -8.76 -9.68 -9.79
C ALA A 5 -9.72 -8.65 -10.42
N VAL A 6 -10.05 -8.82 -11.72
CA VAL A 6 -11.03 -7.96 -12.40
C VAL A 6 -12.43 -8.16 -11.84
N ALA A 7 -12.84 -9.41 -11.56
CA ALA A 7 -14.16 -9.72 -10.99
C ALA A 7 -14.38 -9.10 -9.59
N ALA A 8 -13.30 -8.82 -8.86
CA ALA A 8 -13.39 -8.10 -7.58
C ALA A 8 -13.61 -6.59 -7.75
N LEU A 9 -13.42 -6.03 -8.95
CA LEU A 9 -13.59 -4.59 -9.21
C LEU A 9 -15.06 -4.24 -9.49
N ALA A 10 -15.42 -3.01 -9.12
CA ALA A 10 -16.73 -2.43 -9.38
C ALA A 10 -16.60 -1.12 -10.17
N CYS A 11 -17.58 -0.83 -10.99
CA CYS A 11 -17.65 0.41 -11.75
C CYS A 11 -17.77 1.61 -10.80
N PRO A 12 -16.87 2.61 -10.87
CA PRO A 12 -16.92 3.79 -9.99
C PRO A 12 -18.13 4.70 -10.26
N VAL A 13 -18.89 4.47 -11.33
CA VAL A 13 -20.05 5.28 -11.72
C VAL A 13 -21.36 4.64 -11.27
N CYS A 14 -21.54 3.34 -11.49
CA CYS A 14 -22.81 2.64 -11.21
C CYS A 14 -22.68 1.49 -10.21
N ALA A 15 -21.50 1.27 -9.63
CA ALA A 15 -21.16 0.16 -8.74
C ALA A 15 -21.38 -1.26 -9.34
N GLY A 16 -21.75 -1.38 -10.60
CA GLY A 16 -21.91 -2.67 -11.29
C GLY A 16 -20.57 -3.39 -11.51
N PRO A 17 -20.61 -4.72 -11.74
CA PRO A 17 -19.42 -5.50 -11.98
C PRO A 17 -18.68 -5.04 -13.25
N LEU A 18 -17.35 -5.16 -13.20
CA LEU A 18 -16.48 -4.89 -14.34
C LEU A 18 -16.03 -6.18 -15.00
N SER A 19 -15.91 -6.17 -16.31
CA SER A 19 -15.33 -7.23 -17.13
C SER A 19 -14.20 -6.71 -18.00
N ALA A 20 -13.23 -7.58 -18.30
CA ALA A 20 -12.15 -7.26 -19.19
C ALA A 20 -12.63 -7.21 -20.64
N GLU A 21 -12.25 -6.13 -21.36
CA GLU A 21 -12.47 -5.98 -22.80
C GLU A 21 -11.14 -5.71 -23.51
N PRO A 22 -11.08 -5.81 -24.83
CA PRO A 22 -9.94 -5.33 -25.59
C PRO A 22 -9.66 -3.86 -25.29
N GLY A 23 -8.49 -3.59 -24.69
CA GLY A 23 -8.07 -2.23 -24.34
C GLY A 23 -8.44 -1.73 -22.94
N GLY A 24 -9.26 -2.42 -22.15
CA GLY A 24 -9.64 -1.92 -20.81
C GLY A 24 -10.61 -2.75 -20.02
N LEU A 25 -11.49 -2.05 -19.29
CA LEU A 25 -12.59 -2.64 -18.52
C LEU A 25 -13.91 -1.96 -18.92
N ALA A 26 -15.01 -2.70 -18.85
CA ALA A 26 -16.34 -2.15 -19.04
C ALA A 26 -17.38 -2.76 -18.08
N CYS A 27 -18.50 -2.07 -17.85
CA CYS A 27 -19.65 -2.60 -17.13
C CYS A 27 -20.88 -2.69 -18.05
N ALA A 28 -21.88 -3.45 -17.61
CA ALA A 28 -23.15 -3.59 -18.35
C ALA A 28 -23.90 -2.25 -18.54
N GLY A 29 -23.63 -1.23 -17.70
CA GLY A 29 -24.17 0.11 -17.85
C GLY A 29 -23.48 0.96 -18.93
N GLY A 30 -22.56 0.38 -19.72
CA GLY A 30 -21.88 1.05 -20.82
C GLY A 30 -20.68 1.92 -20.43
N HIS A 31 -20.31 2.00 -19.14
CA HIS A 31 -19.12 2.74 -18.73
C HIS A 31 -17.86 1.96 -19.09
N ARG A 32 -16.90 2.65 -19.70
CA ARG A 32 -15.64 2.09 -20.17
C ARG A 32 -14.45 2.78 -19.53
N PHE A 33 -13.39 2.01 -19.24
CA PHE A 33 -12.18 2.48 -18.57
C PHE A 33 -10.97 1.93 -19.31
N ASP A 34 -10.25 2.81 -20.00
CA ASP A 34 -9.10 2.42 -20.81
C ASP A 34 -7.95 1.92 -19.93
N ARG A 35 -7.28 0.88 -20.40
CA ARG A 35 -6.02 0.43 -19.85
C ARG A 35 -4.88 1.27 -20.41
N ALA A 36 -4.18 1.97 -19.56
CA ALA A 36 -3.00 2.70 -19.94
C ALA A 36 -1.94 1.77 -20.58
N ARG A 37 -1.10 2.31 -21.45
CA ARG A 37 0.00 1.56 -22.09
C ARG A 37 0.89 0.82 -21.09
N GLN A 38 1.02 1.34 -19.87
CA GLN A 38 1.81 0.73 -18.79
C GLN A 38 1.07 -0.44 -18.10
N GLY A 39 -0.23 -0.61 -18.31
CA GLY A 39 -1.02 -1.73 -17.83
C GLY A 39 -2.04 -1.42 -16.72
N HIS A 40 -1.95 -0.26 -16.04
CA HIS A 40 -2.93 0.14 -15.02
C HIS A 40 -4.23 0.67 -15.63
N VAL A 41 -5.29 0.71 -14.83
CA VAL A 41 -6.58 1.32 -15.17
C VAL A 41 -6.87 2.46 -14.20
N THR A 42 -7.54 3.50 -14.65
CA THR A 42 -8.04 4.58 -13.78
C THR A 42 -9.53 4.36 -13.54
N LEU A 43 -9.90 4.11 -12.28
CA LEU A 43 -11.27 3.91 -11.82
C LEU A 43 -11.69 5.06 -10.90
N LEU A 44 -11.76 6.27 -11.47
CA LEU A 44 -12.28 7.47 -10.80
C LEU A 44 -13.63 7.85 -11.44
N PRO A 45 -14.61 8.31 -10.64
CA PRO A 45 -15.84 8.88 -11.19
C PRO A 45 -15.55 10.08 -12.10
N PRO A 46 -16.38 10.38 -13.10
CA PRO A 46 -16.23 11.55 -13.94
C PRO A 46 -16.12 12.84 -13.13
N GLY A 47 -15.13 13.66 -13.45
CA GLY A 47 -14.88 14.93 -12.76
C GLY A 47 -14.22 14.80 -11.37
N HIS A 48 -14.08 13.61 -10.84
CA HIS A 48 -13.37 13.38 -9.57
C HIS A 48 -11.86 13.43 -9.78
N ARG A 49 -11.17 14.09 -8.86
CA ARG A 49 -9.71 14.08 -8.79
C ARG A 49 -9.31 13.45 -7.46
N ALA A 50 -8.57 12.35 -7.52
CA ALA A 50 -7.97 11.78 -6.32
C ALA A 50 -7.08 12.84 -5.64
N PRO A 51 -6.98 12.82 -4.28
CA PRO A 51 -5.98 13.60 -3.58
C PRO A 51 -4.59 13.37 -4.16
N SER A 52 -3.70 14.36 -4.06
CA SER A 52 -2.34 14.23 -4.61
C SER A 52 -1.62 13.06 -3.95
N GLY A 53 -1.37 12.01 -4.72
CA GLY A 53 -0.54 10.89 -4.34
C GLY A 53 0.96 11.23 -4.38
N ASP A 54 1.80 10.23 -4.31
CA ASP A 54 3.25 10.39 -4.42
C ASP A 54 3.65 10.95 -5.78
N SER A 55 4.64 11.84 -5.78
CA SER A 55 5.26 12.39 -6.99
C SER A 55 6.08 11.32 -7.74
N ALA A 56 6.46 11.62 -8.98
CA ALA A 56 7.33 10.75 -9.76
C ALA A 56 8.67 10.49 -9.06
N GLU A 57 9.21 11.49 -8.37
CA GLU A 57 10.48 11.41 -7.64
C GLU A 57 10.34 10.53 -6.40
N MET A 58 9.27 10.72 -5.60
CA MET A 58 8.98 9.88 -4.43
C MET A 58 8.83 8.42 -4.84
N VAL A 59 8.13 8.17 -5.96
CA VAL A 59 7.96 6.81 -6.51
C VAL A 59 9.30 6.23 -6.98
N ALA A 60 10.17 7.03 -7.60
CA ALA A 60 11.49 6.57 -8.02
C ALA A 60 12.37 6.18 -6.80
N ASP A 61 12.38 6.99 -5.75
CA ASP A 61 13.08 6.70 -4.50
C ASP A 61 12.52 5.42 -3.85
N ARG A 62 11.19 5.26 -3.81
CA ARG A 62 10.54 4.06 -3.28
C ARG A 62 10.93 2.81 -4.06
N VAL A 63 10.93 2.87 -5.38
CA VAL A 63 11.38 1.76 -6.23
C VAL A 63 12.82 1.39 -5.90
N GLY A 64 13.74 2.37 -5.91
CA GLY A 64 15.15 2.13 -5.63
C GLY A 64 15.40 1.51 -4.25
N PHE A 65 14.73 2.02 -3.21
CA PHE A 65 14.87 1.52 -1.85
C PHE A 65 14.32 0.10 -1.66
N LEU A 66 13.13 -0.17 -2.20
CA LEU A 66 12.46 -1.46 -2.04
C LEU A 66 13.11 -2.54 -2.91
N GLU A 67 13.49 -2.23 -4.16
CA GLU A 67 14.20 -3.18 -5.05
C GLU A 67 15.60 -3.54 -4.52
N ALA A 68 16.26 -2.67 -3.76
CA ALA A 68 17.49 -2.98 -3.05
C ALA A 68 17.28 -3.95 -1.87
N GLY A 69 16.03 -4.32 -1.55
CA GLY A 69 15.69 -5.31 -0.53
C GLY A 69 15.69 -4.80 0.91
N HIS A 70 15.86 -3.50 1.14
CA HIS A 70 15.98 -2.95 2.49
C HIS A 70 14.75 -3.22 3.37
N TYR A 71 13.52 -3.35 2.79
CA TYR A 71 12.32 -3.71 3.54
C TYR A 71 11.85 -5.15 3.32
N ALA A 72 12.76 -6.05 2.93
CA ALA A 72 12.43 -7.47 2.78
C ALA A 72 11.95 -8.11 4.10
N GLY A 73 12.51 -7.70 5.25
CA GLY A 73 12.05 -8.12 6.59
C GLY A 73 10.61 -7.70 6.86
N VAL A 74 10.25 -6.45 6.57
CA VAL A 74 8.87 -5.95 6.70
C VAL A 74 7.92 -6.72 5.78
N THR A 75 8.32 -6.99 4.53
CA THR A 75 7.50 -7.76 3.59
C THR A 75 7.26 -9.20 4.06
N ARG A 76 8.27 -9.86 4.61
CA ARG A 76 8.12 -11.21 5.19
C ARG A 76 7.18 -11.20 6.39
N ALA A 77 7.38 -10.27 7.32
CA ALA A 77 6.51 -10.15 8.49
C ALA A 77 5.05 -9.85 8.12
N LEU A 78 4.83 -9.05 7.05
CA LEU A 78 3.50 -8.84 6.48
C LEU A 78 2.93 -10.15 5.91
N ALA A 79 3.71 -10.91 5.12
CA ALA A 79 3.27 -12.17 4.52
C ALA A 79 2.87 -13.19 5.61
N ASP A 80 3.65 -13.30 6.70
CA ASP A 80 3.33 -14.15 7.84
C ASP A 80 2.00 -13.75 8.48
N ALA A 81 1.73 -12.45 8.64
CA ALA A 81 0.49 -11.94 9.20
C ALA A 81 -0.74 -12.14 8.28
N VAL A 82 -0.53 -12.08 6.97
CA VAL A 82 -1.58 -12.36 5.96
C VAL A 82 -2.04 -13.82 6.07
N GLY A 83 -1.12 -14.74 6.33
CA GLY A 83 -1.38 -16.18 6.35
C GLY A 83 -1.77 -16.72 4.97
N GLU A 84 -2.28 -17.93 4.93
CA GLU A 84 -2.68 -18.60 3.67
C GLU A 84 -4.19 -18.45 3.43
N PRO A 85 -4.66 -17.47 2.63
CA PRO A 85 -6.00 -17.49 2.10
C PRO A 85 -6.05 -18.49 0.94
N ALA A 86 -6.91 -19.50 1.01
CA ALA A 86 -7.07 -20.47 -0.08
C ALA A 86 -7.54 -19.74 -1.35
N GLY A 87 -6.64 -19.54 -2.33
CA GLY A 87 -6.97 -19.04 -3.67
C GLY A 87 -7.62 -17.65 -3.76
N GLY A 88 -7.36 -16.79 -2.79
CA GLY A 88 -8.12 -15.56 -2.57
C GLY A 88 -7.69 -14.33 -3.40
N VAL A 89 -8.49 -13.28 -3.30
CA VAL A 89 -8.19 -11.95 -3.83
C VAL A 89 -7.63 -11.07 -2.70
N LEU A 90 -6.45 -10.49 -2.92
CA LEU A 90 -5.82 -9.55 -2.00
C LEU A 90 -5.94 -8.13 -2.55
N LEU A 91 -6.32 -7.17 -1.70
CA LEU A 91 -6.34 -5.74 -2.01
C LEU A 91 -5.24 -5.02 -1.23
N ASP A 92 -4.30 -4.41 -1.93
CA ASP A 92 -3.28 -3.53 -1.34
C ASP A 92 -3.76 -2.07 -1.47
N LEU A 93 -4.31 -1.53 -0.38
CA LEU A 93 -4.95 -0.21 -0.34
C LEU A 93 -3.92 0.87 -0.01
N GLY A 94 -3.68 1.78 -0.94
CA GLY A 94 -2.56 2.72 -0.90
C GLY A 94 -1.23 1.99 -1.15
N GLY A 95 -1.25 0.93 -1.97
CA GLY A 95 -0.14 -0.01 -2.15
C GLY A 95 1.07 0.55 -2.89
N GLY A 96 1.02 1.80 -3.34
CA GLY A 96 2.14 2.47 -3.99
C GLY A 96 2.61 1.70 -5.23
N THR A 97 3.85 1.23 -5.19
CA THR A 97 4.46 0.46 -6.28
C THR A 97 4.05 -1.02 -6.31
N GLY A 98 3.27 -1.49 -5.33
CA GLY A 98 2.82 -2.88 -5.21
C GLY A 98 3.88 -3.86 -4.70
N HIS A 99 5.03 -3.36 -4.22
CA HIS A 99 6.17 -4.18 -3.81
C HIS A 99 5.82 -5.19 -2.70
N HIS A 100 5.14 -4.72 -1.66
CA HIS A 100 4.75 -5.59 -0.54
C HIS A 100 3.73 -6.64 -0.97
N LEU A 101 2.73 -6.25 -1.78
CA LEU A 101 1.77 -7.21 -2.33
C LEU A 101 2.47 -8.26 -3.21
N ALA A 102 3.42 -7.86 -4.05
CA ALA A 102 4.18 -8.81 -4.87
C ALA A 102 4.88 -9.87 -4.01
N GLY A 103 5.62 -9.44 -2.97
CA GLY A 103 6.28 -10.37 -2.06
C GLY A 103 5.31 -11.29 -1.29
N VAL A 104 4.11 -10.82 -0.97
CA VAL A 104 3.05 -11.69 -0.39
C VAL A 104 2.54 -12.70 -1.43
N LEU A 105 2.30 -12.26 -2.68
CA LEU A 105 1.83 -13.14 -3.76
C LEU A 105 2.84 -14.22 -4.16
N ASP A 106 4.16 -13.96 -4.02
CA ASP A 106 5.20 -14.96 -4.27
C ASP A 106 5.04 -16.19 -3.36
N GLY A 107 4.60 -16.00 -2.12
CA GLY A 107 4.30 -17.07 -1.17
C GLY A 107 2.92 -17.71 -1.33
N LEU A 108 2.04 -17.16 -2.17
CA LEU A 108 0.64 -17.57 -2.31
C LEU A 108 0.31 -17.88 -3.79
N PRO A 109 0.66 -19.06 -4.32
CA PRO A 109 0.58 -19.37 -5.76
C PRO A 109 -0.82 -19.22 -6.35
N ASP A 110 -1.85 -19.49 -5.58
CA ASP A 110 -3.26 -19.46 -6.02
C ASP A 110 -3.95 -18.11 -5.79
N ALA A 111 -3.29 -17.17 -5.14
CA ALA A 111 -3.85 -15.84 -4.87
C ALA A 111 -3.61 -14.87 -6.03
N VAL A 112 -4.51 -13.88 -6.15
CA VAL A 112 -4.37 -12.74 -7.07
C VAL A 112 -4.45 -11.44 -6.30
N GLY A 113 -3.90 -10.36 -6.85
CA GLY A 113 -3.84 -9.07 -6.18
C GLY A 113 -4.45 -7.91 -6.95
N VAL A 114 -4.94 -6.92 -6.21
CA VAL A 114 -5.30 -5.60 -6.71
C VAL A 114 -4.47 -4.58 -5.94
N VAL A 115 -3.65 -3.80 -6.62
CA VAL A 115 -2.98 -2.62 -6.05
C VAL A 115 -3.82 -1.40 -6.35
N LEU A 116 -4.29 -0.70 -5.33
CA LEU A 116 -5.09 0.50 -5.47
C LEU A 116 -4.33 1.68 -4.87
N ASP A 117 -4.04 2.70 -5.66
CA ASP A 117 -3.31 3.90 -5.23
C ASP A 117 -3.84 5.15 -5.94
N SER A 118 -3.70 6.31 -5.30
CA SER A 118 -4.10 7.59 -5.88
C SER A 118 -3.05 8.16 -6.86
N SER A 119 -1.80 7.69 -6.79
CA SER A 119 -0.71 8.16 -7.64
C SER A 119 -0.66 7.40 -8.98
N PRO A 120 -0.85 8.07 -10.12
CA PRO A 120 -0.66 7.44 -11.43
C PRO A 120 0.79 7.02 -11.67
N TYR A 121 1.76 7.66 -11.01
CA TYR A 121 3.18 7.27 -11.09
C TYR A 121 3.43 5.94 -10.38
N ALA A 122 2.83 5.75 -9.21
CA ALA A 122 2.88 4.50 -8.46
C ALA A 122 2.17 3.37 -9.23
N ALA A 123 0.95 3.60 -9.71
CA ALA A 123 0.18 2.63 -10.48
C ALA A 123 0.90 2.14 -11.75
N ARG A 124 1.69 3.00 -12.41
CA ARG A 124 2.54 2.60 -13.56
C ARG A 124 3.58 1.54 -13.19
N ARG A 125 4.13 1.61 -11.98
CA ARG A 125 5.09 0.63 -11.46
C ARG A 125 4.36 -0.64 -11.01
N ALA A 126 3.30 -0.48 -10.24
CA ALA A 126 2.47 -1.58 -9.74
C ALA A 126 1.90 -2.45 -10.87
N ALA A 127 1.56 -1.87 -12.03
CA ALA A 127 1.06 -2.62 -13.18
C ALA A 127 2.03 -3.67 -13.76
N ARG A 128 3.29 -3.63 -13.37
CA ARG A 128 4.35 -4.53 -13.83
C ARG A 128 5.03 -5.30 -12.72
N ILE A 129 4.58 -5.10 -11.48
CA ILE A 129 5.27 -5.64 -10.31
C ILE A 129 5.12 -7.16 -10.19
N HIS A 130 3.95 -7.70 -10.56
CA HIS A 130 3.65 -9.11 -10.47
C HIS A 130 2.61 -9.55 -11.52
N PRO A 131 2.75 -10.73 -12.18
CA PRO A 131 1.84 -11.17 -13.25
C PRO A 131 0.39 -11.40 -12.77
N ARG A 132 0.19 -11.71 -11.49
CA ARG A 132 -1.11 -11.94 -10.85
C ARG A 132 -1.65 -10.68 -10.15
N ALA A 133 -1.08 -9.50 -10.37
CA ALA A 133 -1.55 -8.23 -9.81
C ALA A 133 -2.16 -7.33 -10.88
N VAL A 134 -3.25 -6.64 -10.52
CA VAL A 134 -3.89 -5.58 -11.30
C VAL A 134 -3.70 -4.26 -10.59
N ALA A 135 -3.23 -3.23 -11.30
CA ALA A 135 -3.02 -1.89 -10.73
C ALA A 135 -4.15 -0.95 -11.12
N VAL A 136 -4.69 -0.25 -10.14
CA VAL A 136 -5.83 0.66 -10.25
C VAL A 136 -5.48 2.03 -9.66
N VAL A 137 -5.70 3.09 -10.42
CA VAL A 137 -5.71 4.45 -9.90
C VAL A 137 -7.10 4.76 -9.38
N ALA A 138 -7.22 5.02 -8.05
CA ALA A 138 -8.49 5.39 -7.42
C ALA A 138 -8.26 6.24 -6.17
N ASP A 139 -9.31 6.89 -5.68
CA ASP A 139 -9.29 7.61 -4.41
C ASP A 139 -9.53 6.63 -3.24
N THR A 140 -8.53 6.47 -2.38
CA THR A 140 -8.57 5.58 -1.22
C THR A 140 -9.47 6.10 -0.08
N TRP A 141 -9.86 7.38 -0.11
CA TRP A 141 -10.76 7.99 0.86
C TRP A 141 -12.22 7.97 0.43
N ALA A 142 -12.48 7.82 -0.87
CA ALA A 142 -13.83 7.72 -1.41
C ALA A 142 -14.33 6.27 -1.37
N ARG A 143 -15.52 6.02 -1.96
CA ARG A 143 -15.97 4.65 -2.23
C ARG A 143 -14.98 3.94 -3.12
N LEU A 144 -14.45 2.83 -2.63
CA LEU A 144 -13.48 2.03 -3.39
C LEU A 144 -14.17 1.36 -4.60
N PRO A 145 -13.54 1.35 -5.79
CA PRO A 145 -14.05 0.66 -6.96
C PRO A 145 -13.84 -0.87 -6.86
N VAL A 146 -14.29 -1.44 -5.75
CA VAL A 146 -14.21 -2.85 -5.39
C VAL A 146 -15.60 -3.29 -4.95
N ALA A 147 -16.05 -4.46 -5.38
CA ALA A 147 -17.35 -5.00 -5.04
C ALA A 147 -17.45 -5.37 -3.55
N ASP A 148 -18.68 -5.37 -3.03
CA ASP A 148 -18.97 -5.74 -1.65
C ASP A 148 -18.57 -7.22 -1.42
N GLY A 149 -17.87 -7.51 -0.32
CA GLY A 149 -17.48 -8.86 0.04
C GLY A 149 -16.61 -9.60 -1.01
N ALA A 150 -15.83 -8.85 -1.81
CA ALA A 150 -15.10 -9.42 -2.94
C ALA A 150 -13.66 -9.84 -2.62
N VAL A 151 -13.09 -9.40 -1.49
CA VAL A 151 -11.68 -9.64 -1.19
C VAL A 151 -11.49 -10.43 0.10
N ASP A 152 -10.47 -11.29 0.12
CA ASP A 152 -10.13 -12.13 1.28
C ASP A 152 -9.25 -11.42 2.28
N ARG A 153 -8.33 -10.58 1.76
CA ARG A 153 -7.38 -9.83 2.56
C ARG A 153 -7.27 -8.41 2.04
N VAL A 154 -7.26 -7.46 2.95
CA VAL A 154 -6.88 -6.07 2.67
C VAL A 154 -5.55 -5.82 3.36
N LEU A 155 -4.58 -5.29 2.63
CA LEU A 155 -3.29 -4.84 3.12
C LEU A 155 -3.29 -3.32 3.17
N VAL A 156 -2.76 -2.74 4.23
CA VAL A 156 -2.53 -1.30 4.36
C VAL A 156 -1.14 -1.09 4.94
N VAL A 157 -0.17 -0.77 4.10
CA VAL A 157 1.22 -0.59 4.51
C VAL A 157 1.61 0.87 4.45
N PHE A 158 1.81 1.52 5.60
CA PHE A 158 2.13 2.95 5.73
C PHE A 158 1.16 3.90 5.01
N ALA A 159 -0.08 3.45 4.77
CA ALA A 159 -1.08 4.15 3.97
C ALA A 159 -2.30 4.58 4.80
N PRO A 160 -3.14 5.48 4.26
CA PRO A 160 -4.42 5.85 4.85
C PRO A 160 -5.40 4.68 4.92
N ARG A 161 -6.38 4.77 5.81
CA ARG A 161 -7.38 3.73 6.08
C ARG A 161 -8.78 4.30 6.04
N ASN A 162 -9.64 3.62 5.31
CA ASN A 162 -11.07 3.91 5.20
C ASN A 162 -11.84 2.72 5.80
N GLY A 163 -12.05 2.73 7.13
CA GLY A 163 -12.62 1.61 7.88
C GLY A 163 -13.93 1.08 7.32
N PRO A 164 -14.95 1.93 7.07
CA PRO A 164 -16.21 1.50 6.46
C PRO A 164 -16.03 0.77 5.12
N GLU A 165 -15.19 1.31 4.24
CA GLU A 165 -14.96 0.74 2.93
C GLU A 165 -14.15 -0.57 2.99
N ILE A 166 -13.16 -0.64 3.89
CA ILE A 166 -12.42 -1.88 4.14
C ILE A 166 -13.37 -2.99 4.61
N ALA A 167 -14.25 -2.70 5.58
CA ALA A 167 -15.25 -3.67 6.04
C ALA A 167 -16.21 -4.08 4.93
N ARG A 168 -16.66 -3.15 4.08
CA ARG A 168 -17.56 -3.42 2.96
C ARG A 168 -16.96 -4.38 1.94
N VAL A 169 -15.68 -4.18 1.57
CA VAL A 169 -15.04 -4.97 0.51
C VAL A 169 -14.56 -6.34 0.99
N LEU A 170 -14.28 -6.50 2.28
CA LEU A 170 -13.91 -7.79 2.86
C LEU A 170 -15.09 -8.76 2.85
N ARG A 171 -14.85 -10.00 2.46
CA ARG A 171 -15.82 -11.09 2.60
C ARG A 171 -15.97 -11.52 4.06
N PRO A 172 -17.03 -12.26 4.42
CA PRO A 172 -17.11 -12.92 5.73
C PRO A 172 -15.84 -13.72 6.02
N ALA A 173 -15.31 -13.62 7.24
CA ALA A 173 -14.01 -14.15 7.66
C ALA A 173 -12.79 -13.55 6.94
N GLY A 174 -12.98 -12.50 6.15
CA GLY A 174 -11.89 -11.72 5.57
C GLY A 174 -11.07 -10.98 6.63
N ARG A 175 -9.82 -10.68 6.30
CA ARG A 175 -8.89 -10.00 7.25
C ARG A 175 -8.29 -8.75 6.65
N LEU A 176 -8.13 -7.75 7.51
CA LEU A 176 -7.30 -6.58 7.29
C LEU A 176 -5.98 -6.77 8.00
N VAL A 177 -4.87 -6.50 7.32
CA VAL A 177 -3.53 -6.43 7.91
C VAL A 177 -2.99 -5.02 7.71
N VAL A 178 -2.67 -4.34 8.80
CA VAL A 178 -2.18 -2.95 8.81
C VAL A 178 -0.77 -2.91 9.32
N VAL A 179 0.14 -2.32 8.56
CA VAL A 179 1.52 -2.04 8.98
C VAL A 179 1.67 -0.55 9.26
N THR A 180 2.09 -0.21 10.49
CA THR A 180 2.36 1.17 10.91
C THR A 180 3.74 1.27 11.53
N PRO A 181 4.42 2.46 11.44
CA PRO A 181 5.67 2.64 12.16
C PRO A 181 5.44 2.61 13.67
N ALA A 182 6.32 1.91 14.39
CA ALA A 182 6.40 1.95 15.85
C ALA A 182 7.13 3.23 16.32
N ALA A 183 7.12 3.49 17.63
CA ALA A 183 7.64 4.74 18.18
C ALA A 183 9.15 4.96 17.92
N ASP A 184 9.92 3.88 17.82
CA ASP A 184 11.36 3.88 17.56
C ASP A 184 11.73 3.71 16.08
N HIS A 185 10.74 3.76 15.17
CA HIS A 185 10.99 3.66 13.72
C HIS A 185 11.82 4.84 13.22
N LEU A 186 12.99 4.54 12.61
CA LEU A 186 13.97 5.51 12.08
C LEU A 186 14.46 6.51 13.14
N VAL A 187 14.51 6.11 14.40
CA VAL A 187 14.82 6.99 15.54
C VAL A 187 16.15 7.73 15.36
N GLU A 188 17.14 7.08 14.73
CA GLU A 188 18.48 7.66 14.48
C GLU A 188 18.43 8.82 13.47
N LEU A 189 17.40 8.88 12.65
CA LEU A 189 17.24 9.89 11.59
C LEU A 189 16.31 11.03 11.99
N VAL A 190 15.45 10.84 13.01
CA VAL A 190 14.38 11.78 13.35
C VAL A 190 14.93 13.17 13.67
N ASP A 191 15.77 13.28 14.67
CA ASP A 191 16.27 14.59 15.13
C ASP A 191 17.29 15.20 14.15
N PRO A 192 18.31 14.47 13.70
CA PRO A 192 19.30 15.04 12.82
C PRO A 192 18.76 15.49 11.47
N LEU A 193 17.80 14.76 10.93
CA LEU A 193 17.15 15.12 9.67
C LEU A 193 15.83 15.86 9.87
N ARG A 194 15.45 16.20 11.11
CA ARG A 194 14.19 16.87 11.47
C ARG A 194 12.97 16.19 10.82
N LEU A 195 12.92 14.86 10.92
CA LEU A 195 11.78 14.09 10.43
C LEU A 195 10.60 14.20 11.38
N LEU A 196 9.41 13.91 10.89
CA LEU A 196 8.21 13.85 11.73
C LEU A 196 8.36 12.68 12.72
N ARG A 197 8.13 12.94 13.98
CA ARG A 197 8.08 11.89 14.99
C ARG A 197 6.81 11.05 14.81
N VAL A 198 6.92 9.78 15.10
CA VAL A 198 5.74 8.92 15.19
C VAL A 198 4.91 9.41 16.39
N ASP A 199 3.66 9.77 16.13
CA ASP A 199 2.73 10.16 17.18
C ASP A 199 2.43 8.96 18.10
N PRO A 200 2.65 9.05 19.41
CA PRO A 200 2.43 7.95 20.35
C PRO A 200 0.97 7.47 20.35
N ASP A 201 0.00 8.34 20.10
CA ASP A 201 -1.42 8.01 20.06
C ASP A 201 -1.87 7.44 18.72
N LYS A 202 -0.97 7.30 17.75
CA LYS A 202 -1.29 6.83 16.40
C LYS A 202 -1.93 5.43 16.41
N ALA A 203 -1.43 4.52 17.24
CA ALA A 203 -1.98 3.18 17.35
C ALA A 203 -3.38 3.18 17.94
N ALA A 204 -3.64 3.98 18.98
CA ALA A 204 -4.96 4.12 19.59
C ALA A 204 -5.97 4.75 18.62
N ARG A 205 -5.56 5.80 17.89
CA ARG A 205 -6.43 6.41 16.87
C ARG A 205 -6.71 5.47 15.70
N LEU A 206 -5.74 4.64 15.33
CA LEU A 206 -5.94 3.59 14.34
C LEU A 206 -7.03 2.61 14.80
N ALA A 207 -6.88 2.06 16.01
CA ALA A 207 -7.85 1.15 16.59
C ALA A 207 -9.24 1.79 16.63
N ALA A 208 -9.37 2.99 17.19
CA ALA A 208 -10.64 3.73 17.26
C ALA A 208 -11.31 3.97 15.89
N SER A 209 -10.54 4.06 14.81
CA SER A 209 -11.08 4.24 13.45
C SER A 209 -11.53 2.94 12.78
N LEU A 210 -11.06 1.79 13.24
CA LEU A 210 -11.33 0.48 12.66
C LEU A 210 -12.31 -0.36 13.49
N GLU A 211 -12.21 -0.32 14.81
CA GLU A 211 -13.02 -1.14 15.71
C GLU A 211 -14.55 -0.97 15.60
N PRO A 212 -15.10 0.19 15.18
CA PRO A 212 -16.52 0.27 14.84
C PRO A 212 -16.97 -0.62 13.68
N HIS A 213 -16.03 -1.09 12.86
CA HIS A 213 -16.29 -1.82 11.61
C HIS A 213 -15.65 -3.21 11.56
N LEU A 214 -14.58 -3.43 12.33
CA LEU A 214 -13.75 -4.63 12.31
C LEU A 214 -13.32 -5.02 13.71
N GLU A 215 -13.25 -6.31 13.99
CA GLU A 215 -12.80 -6.84 15.27
C GLU A 215 -11.27 -7.03 15.27
N PRO A 216 -10.53 -6.58 16.31
CA PRO A 216 -9.11 -6.84 16.43
C PRO A 216 -8.85 -8.34 16.65
N VAL A 217 -7.84 -8.88 15.97
CA VAL A 217 -7.39 -10.27 16.11
C VAL A 217 -6.09 -10.35 16.90
N GLY A 218 -5.16 -9.43 16.62
CA GLY A 218 -3.87 -9.39 17.31
C GLY A 218 -2.92 -8.35 16.69
N THR A 219 -1.80 -8.16 17.38
CA THR A 219 -0.73 -7.26 16.95
C THR A 219 0.62 -7.94 17.15
N ALA A 220 1.48 -7.84 16.14
CA ALA A 220 2.88 -8.27 16.20
C ALA A 220 3.79 -7.05 15.96
N THR A 221 5.03 -7.14 16.42
CA THR A 221 6.07 -6.14 16.15
C THR A 221 7.18 -6.79 15.34
N HIS A 222 7.59 -6.15 14.26
CA HIS A 222 8.81 -6.49 13.54
C HIS A 222 9.81 -5.36 13.74
N ARG A 223 11.02 -5.72 14.19
CA ARG A 223 12.10 -4.78 14.45
C ARG A 223 13.40 -5.36 13.91
N GLU A 224 14.10 -4.58 13.07
CA GLU A 224 15.41 -4.91 12.52
C GLU A 224 16.31 -3.68 12.44
N LEU A 225 17.60 -3.89 12.44
CA LEU A 225 18.61 -2.85 12.26
C LEU A 225 19.19 -3.00 10.84
N LEU A 226 19.02 -1.95 10.03
CA LEU A 226 19.58 -1.89 8.68
C LEU A 226 20.91 -1.13 8.69
N ARG A 227 21.89 -1.64 7.97
CA ARG A 227 23.14 -0.91 7.69
C ARG A 227 23.03 -0.27 6.30
N LEU A 228 22.80 1.04 6.27
CA LEU A 228 22.54 1.79 5.06
C LEU A 228 23.69 2.76 4.76
N ASP A 229 24.04 2.88 3.49
CA ASP A 229 24.86 3.99 3.02
C ASP A 229 24.03 5.30 2.97
N ARG A 230 24.70 6.42 2.76
CA ARG A 230 24.03 7.73 2.69
C ARG A 230 23.04 7.84 1.54
N VAL A 231 23.27 7.11 0.44
CA VAL A 231 22.37 7.11 -0.72
C VAL A 231 21.08 6.38 -0.37
N ALA A 232 21.16 5.23 0.26
CA ALA A 232 20.00 4.48 0.72
C ALA A 232 19.20 5.26 1.77
N VAL A 233 19.87 5.96 2.72
CA VAL A 233 19.18 6.82 3.68
C VAL A 233 18.48 8.01 2.99
N ALA A 234 19.14 8.67 2.04
CA ALA A 234 18.51 9.74 1.25
C ALA A 234 17.29 9.25 0.48
N THR A 235 17.36 8.05 -0.09
CA THR A 235 16.27 7.38 -0.81
C THR A 235 15.11 7.02 0.14
N LEU A 236 15.43 6.51 1.34
CA LEU A 236 14.45 6.19 2.38
C LEU A 236 13.66 7.45 2.81
N VAL A 237 14.35 8.56 3.04
CA VAL A 237 13.70 9.85 3.37
C VAL A 237 12.90 10.39 2.19
N GLY A 238 13.45 10.26 0.97
CA GLY A 238 12.83 10.73 -0.28
C GLY A 238 11.53 9.99 -0.65
N MET A 239 11.37 8.74 -0.24
CA MET A 239 10.11 8.00 -0.50
C MET A 239 9.00 8.27 0.53
N GLY A 240 9.32 8.93 1.63
CA GLY A 240 8.39 9.19 2.74
C GLY A 240 7.66 10.55 2.63
N PRO A 241 6.73 10.82 3.56
CA PRO A 241 5.96 12.08 3.56
C PRO A 241 6.83 13.32 3.73
N HIS A 242 8.03 13.17 4.25
CA HIS A 242 9.02 14.23 4.44
C HIS A 242 9.50 14.86 3.12
N ALA A 243 9.52 14.08 2.03
CA ALA A 243 9.93 14.53 0.71
C ALA A 243 9.06 15.69 0.15
N ARG A 244 7.85 15.88 0.68
CA ARG A 244 6.97 16.99 0.30
C ARG A 244 7.41 18.34 0.87
N HIS A 245 8.28 18.34 1.90
CA HIS A 245 8.63 19.51 2.68
C HIS A 245 10.14 19.78 2.71
N ARG A 246 10.97 18.92 2.10
CA ARG A 246 12.43 19.04 2.10
C ARG A 246 13.02 18.76 0.73
N ALA A 247 13.92 19.63 0.30
CA ALA A 247 14.71 19.39 -0.91
C ALA A 247 15.70 18.23 -0.68
N LYS A 248 15.91 17.40 -1.71
CA LYS A 248 16.85 16.27 -1.63
C LYS A 248 18.29 16.71 -1.30
N ASP A 249 18.71 17.87 -1.79
CA ASP A 249 20.04 18.38 -1.56
C ASP A 249 20.27 18.79 -0.09
N ASP A 250 19.23 19.28 0.60
CA ASP A 250 19.28 19.56 2.04
C ASP A 250 19.49 18.26 2.85
N VAL A 251 18.80 17.19 2.45
CA VAL A 251 18.96 15.87 3.08
C VAL A 251 20.37 15.33 2.85
N ARG A 252 20.88 15.40 1.63
CA ARG A 252 22.24 14.94 1.29
C ARG A 252 23.31 15.73 2.05
N THR A 253 23.16 17.05 2.14
CA THR A 253 24.07 17.92 2.90
C THR A 253 24.07 17.55 4.37
N ALA A 254 22.90 17.33 4.98
CA ALA A 254 22.81 16.91 6.37
C ALA A 254 23.45 15.52 6.59
N LEU A 255 23.28 14.59 5.66
CA LEU A 255 23.86 13.24 5.72
C LEU A 255 25.40 13.23 5.60
N ALA A 256 26.02 14.27 5.04
CA ALA A 256 27.48 14.33 4.91
C ALA A 256 28.21 14.29 6.27
N ALA A 257 27.55 14.72 7.34
CA ALA A 257 28.10 14.71 8.71
C ALA A 257 27.97 13.34 9.43
N PHE A 258 27.23 12.37 8.84
CA PHE A 258 27.01 11.08 9.49
C PHE A 258 28.13 10.09 9.16
N PRO A 259 28.37 9.09 10.05
CA PRO A 259 29.22 7.94 9.71
C PRO A 259 28.61 7.16 8.55
N GLU A 260 29.44 6.38 7.85
CA GLU A 260 28.99 5.52 6.78
C GLU A 260 29.64 4.13 6.92
N PRO A 261 28.84 3.05 6.95
CA PRO A 261 27.38 3.02 6.88
C PRO A 261 26.69 3.49 8.17
N LEU A 262 25.41 3.89 8.07
CA LEU A 262 24.55 4.19 9.21
C LEU A 262 23.78 2.93 9.62
N ASP A 263 23.64 2.73 10.92
CA ASP A 263 22.70 1.81 11.49
C ASP A 263 21.36 2.52 11.67
N VAL A 264 20.30 1.99 11.07
CA VAL A 264 18.95 2.58 11.05
C VAL A 264 17.93 1.57 11.53
N THR A 265 17.20 1.91 12.58
CA THR A 265 16.16 1.05 13.15
C THR A 265 14.90 1.08 12.28
N VAL A 266 14.54 -0.06 11.71
CA VAL A 266 13.21 -0.31 11.13
C VAL A 266 12.37 -1.03 12.17
N SER A 267 11.31 -0.36 12.65
CA SER A 267 10.42 -0.90 13.69
C SER A 267 8.97 -0.62 13.31
N VAL A 268 8.18 -1.68 13.15
CA VAL A 268 6.79 -1.59 12.70
C VAL A 268 5.88 -2.43 13.56
N GLN A 269 4.64 -1.96 13.74
CA GLN A 269 3.54 -2.74 14.28
C GLN A 269 2.70 -3.29 13.14
N ILE A 270 2.33 -4.57 13.24
CA ILE A 270 1.49 -5.29 12.29
C ILE A 270 0.23 -5.70 13.03
N ALA A 271 -0.86 -4.97 12.81
CA ALA A 271 -2.15 -5.22 13.44
C ALA A 271 -3.07 -5.97 12.45
N THR A 272 -3.73 -7.01 12.95
CA THR A 272 -4.68 -7.82 12.18
C THR A 272 -6.08 -7.63 12.74
N TYR A 273 -7.04 -7.43 11.84
CA TYR A 273 -8.47 -7.31 12.13
C TYR A 273 -9.25 -8.30 11.25
N ARG A 274 -10.48 -8.61 11.66
CA ARG A 274 -11.43 -9.43 10.89
C ARG A 274 -12.79 -8.73 10.76
N THR A 275 -13.59 -9.13 9.81
CA THR A 275 -15.00 -8.77 9.77
C THR A 275 -15.73 -9.36 10.97
N ALA A 276 -16.67 -8.60 11.56
CA ALA A 276 -17.59 -9.14 12.56
C ALA A 276 -18.36 -10.34 11.98
N SER A 277 -18.61 -11.32 12.82
CA SER A 277 -19.32 -12.57 12.46
C SER A 277 -20.81 -12.31 12.29
#